data_a27c4a569f6aa05cfd0aa8ad29eaf531
#
_entry.id   a27c4a569f6aa05cfd0aa8ad29eaf531
#
_cell.length_a   1.000
_cell.length_b   1.000
_cell.length_c   1.000
_cell.angle_alpha   90.00
_cell.angle_beta   90.00
_cell.angle_gamma   90.00
#
_symmetry.space_group_name_H-M   'P 1'
#
loop_
_entity.id
_entity.type
_entity.pdbx_description
1 polymer ?
#
loop_
_entity_poly.entity_id
_entity_poly.type
_entity_poly.pdbx_seq_one_letter_code
_entity_poly.pdbx_strand_id
1 'polypeptide(L)'
;MASIPAPFADYCCELLASVGPCVPKRMFGGYGIRCYPHAPPLRGSLPPEGAFAPWGGPAALNTDGLTLAIVADLGDGEKLWLKASDSTRAHWEAAGCARFTYTSTQAGKPVVRGMNYYSAPDEAMDSPQAMAPWARLALDAALAARAPAKAPRKAPKAAPRKTAPVSRNNKGKG
;
A
#
# COMPACT_ATOMS: atom_id res chain seq x y z
N MET A 1 15.50 -4.20 15.78
CA MET A 1 14.23 -4.73 15.27
C MET A 1 14.43 -6.19 14.91
N ALA A 2 13.65 -7.06 15.50
CA ALA A 2 13.68 -8.48 15.13
C ALA A 2 13.25 -8.61 13.67
N SER A 3 13.94 -9.43 12.90
CA SER A 3 13.56 -9.71 11.52
C SER A 3 12.40 -10.71 11.54
N ILE A 4 11.27 -10.33 10.96
CA ILE A 4 10.11 -11.22 10.87
C ILE A 4 10.47 -12.45 10.02
N PRO A 5 10.21 -13.67 10.50
CA PRO A 5 10.49 -14.88 9.74
C PRO A 5 9.58 -15.00 8.52
N ALA A 6 10.14 -15.48 7.41
CA ALA A 6 9.39 -15.71 6.18
C ALA A 6 8.17 -16.63 6.37
N PRO A 7 8.23 -17.72 7.18
CA PRO A 7 7.07 -18.61 7.40
C PRO A 7 5.83 -17.91 7.93
N PHE A 8 5.97 -16.86 8.76
CA PHE A 8 4.81 -16.11 9.24
C PHE A 8 4.18 -15.26 8.12
N ALA A 9 5.01 -14.65 7.26
CA ALA A 9 4.51 -13.91 6.10
C ALA A 9 3.84 -14.83 5.08
N ASP A 10 4.35 -16.05 4.88
CA ASP A 10 3.74 -17.06 4.02
C ASP A 10 2.38 -17.51 4.56
N TYR A 11 2.29 -17.79 5.86
CA TYR A 11 1.02 -18.07 6.53
C TYR A 11 0.01 -16.94 6.36
N CYS A 12 0.42 -15.70 6.50
CA CYS A 12 -0.45 -14.55 6.26
C CYS A 12 -0.95 -14.49 4.80
N CYS A 13 -0.14 -14.91 3.84
CA CYS A 13 -0.56 -15.02 2.44
C CYS A 13 -1.63 -16.11 2.25
N GLU A 14 -1.50 -17.24 2.94
CA GLU A 14 -2.51 -18.30 2.91
C GLU A 14 -3.85 -17.85 3.49
N LEU A 15 -3.81 -17.11 4.63
CA LEU A 15 -5.02 -16.54 5.23
C LEU A 15 -5.75 -15.57 4.28
N LEU A 16 -5.02 -14.83 3.46
CA LEU A 16 -5.55 -13.84 2.52
C LEU A 16 -5.90 -14.44 1.15
N ALA A 17 -5.70 -15.72 0.92
CA ALA A 17 -5.89 -16.38 -0.37
C ALA A 17 -7.34 -16.30 -0.90
N SER A 18 -8.32 -16.03 -0.04
CA SER A 18 -9.72 -15.86 -0.41
C SER A 18 -9.99 -14.70 -1.39
N VAL A 19 -9.10 -13.70 -1.42
CA VAL A 19 -9.21 -12.52 -2.30
C VAL A 19 -8.28 -12.56 -3.50
N GLY A 20 -7.54 -13.64 -3.68
CA GLY A 20 -6.63 -13.89 -4.78
C GLY A 20 -5.24 -14.33 -4.32
N PRO A 21 -4.37 -14.72 -5.26
CA PRO A 21 -3.00 -15.08 -4.93
C PRO A 21 -2.28 -13.93 -4.23
N CYS A 22 -1.61 -14.23 -3.12
CA CYS A 22 -0.85 -13.26 -2.33
C CYS A 22 0.64 -13.61 -2.35
N VAL A 23 1.49 -12.58 -2.39
CA VAL A 23 2.95 -12.74 -2.37
C VAL A 23 3.55 -11.79 -1.33
N PRO A 24 4.40 -12.27 -0.42
CA PRO A 24 5.09 -11.44 0.54
C PRO A 24 6.26 -10.72 -0.16
N LYS A 25 6.36 -9.42 0.05
CA LYS A 25 7.49 -8.60 -0.41
C LYS A 25 8.19 -7.98 0.79
N ARG A 26 9.46 -8.26 0.94
CA ARG A 26 10.27 -7.71 2.03
C ARG A 26 10.34 -6.19 1.98
N MET A 27 10.10 -5.51 3.12
CA MET A 27 10.17 -4.06 3.25
C MET A 27 10.38 -3.63 4.70
N PHE A 28 11.33 -2.72 4.96
CA PHE A 28 11.52 -2.02 6.25
C PHE A 28 11.48 -2.89 7.52
N GLY A 29 12.10 -4.07 7.49
CA GLY A 29 12.13 -4.99 8.65
C GLY A 29 10.92 -5.92 8.78
N GLY A 30 9.95 -5.82 7.85
CA GLY A 30 8.78 -6.69 7.76
C GLY A 30 8.49 -7.13 6.34
N TYR A 31 7.22 -7.40 6.07
CA TYR A 31 6.74 -7.76 4.74
C TYR A 31 5.49 -6.97 4.37
N GLY A 32 5.42 -6.52 3.13
CA GLY A 32 4.17 -6.08 2.53
C GLY A 32 3.56 -7.24 1.76
N ILE A 33 2.30 -7.55 1.99
CA ILE A 33 1.58 -8.59 1.26
C ILE A 33 0.88 -7.96 0.07
N ARG A 34 1.25 -8.43 -1.12
CA ARG A 34 0.61 -8.05 -2.36
C ARG A 34 -0.35 -9.11 -2.83
N CYS A 35 -1.57 -8.72 -3.13
CA CYS A 35 -2.62 -9.55 -3.69
C CYS A 35 -2.83 -9.25 -5.17
N TYR A 36 -3.19 -10.28 -5.94
CA TYR A 36 -3.46 -10.23 -7.38
C TYR A 36 -4.87 -10.77 -7.66
N PRO A 37 -5.92 -9.98 -7.40
CA PRO A 37 -7.31 -10.44 -7.42
C PRO A 37 -7.78 -10.96 -8.79
N HIS A 38 -7.10 -10.58 -9.86
CA HIS A 38 -7.43 -11.02 -11.23
C HIS A 38 -6.56 -12.17 -11.75
N ALA A 39 -5.59 -12.62 -10.96
CA ALA A 39 -4.79 -13.77 -11.34
C ALA A 39 -5.58 -15.07 -11.07
N PRO A 40 -5.44 -16.11 -11.92
CA PRO A 40 -6.04 -17.39 -11.63
C PRO A 40 -5.47 -17.96 -10.32
N PRO A 41 -6.27 -18.72 -9.55
CA PRO A 41 -5.79 -19.33 -8.31
C PRO A 41 -4.60 -20.25 -8.60
N LEU A 42 -3.53 -20.07 -7.83
CA LEU A 42 -2.34 -20.92 -7.91
C LEU A 42 -2.75 -22.35 -7.50
N ARG A 43 -2.92 -23.23 -8.46
CA ARG A 43 -3.09 -24.66 -8.19
C ARG A 43 -1.71 -25.27 -7.90
N GLY A 44 -1.48 -25.55 -6.62
CA GLY A 44 -0.26 -26.26 -6.19
C GLY A 44 0.96 -25.36 -6.12
N SER A 45 1.85 -25.72 -5.23
CA SER A 45 3.17 -25.12 -4.93
C SER A 45 3.67 -24.08 -5.93
N LEU A 46 4.18 -22.98 -5.39
CA LEU A 46 4.93 -21.99 -6.17
C LEU A 46 5.78 -22.69 -7.25
N PRO A 47 5.70 -22.25 -8.51
CA PRO A 47 6.58 -22.79 -9.53
C PRO A 47 8.03 -22.60 -9.07
N PRO A 48 8.92 -23.58 -9.33
CA PRO A 48 10.33 -23.46 -8.98
C PRO A 48 10.87 -22.15 -9.55
N GLU A 49 11.73 -21.51 -8.78
CA GLU A 49 12.40 -20.28 -9.17
C GLU A 49 12.97 -20.41 -10.61
N GLY A 50 12.40 -19.63 -11.54
CA GLY A 50 12.76 -19.69 -12.96
C GLY A 50 11.68 -20.28 -13.90
N ALA A 51 10.55 -20.82 -13.40
CA ALA A 51 9.47 -21.26 -14.27
C ALA A 51 8.67 -20.05 -14.79
N PHE A 52 8.64 -19.87 -16.09
CA PHE A 52 7.81 -18.88 -16.77
C PHE A 52 6.33 -19.20 -16.51
N ALA A 53 5.68 -18.38 -15.69
CA ALA A 53 4.25 -18.48 -15.50
C ALA A 53 3.53 -18.00 -16.77
N PRO A 54 2.51 -18.71 -17.27
CA PRO A 54 1.80 -18.36 -18.51
C PRO A 54 1.06 -17.01 -18.46
N TRP A 55 1.00 -16.37 -17.30
CA TRP A 55 0.40 -15.03 -17.10
C TRP A 55 1.42 -13.88 -17.11
N GLY A 56 2.63 -14.08 -17.67
CA GLY A 56 3.67 -13.05 -17.76
C GLY A 56 4.44 -12.86 -16.44
N GLY A 57 5.46 -13.56 -16.24
CA GLY A 57 6.52 -13.57 -15.23
C GLY A 57 6.52 -12.59 -14.03
N PRO A 58 7.50 -12.60 -13.16
CA PRO A 58 7.55 -11.76 -11.95
C PRO A 58 7.45 -10.25 -12.21
N ALA A 59 7.71 -9.79 -13.44
CA ALA A 59 7.53 -8.40 -13.82
C ALA A 59 6.04 -8.00 -13.95
N ALA A 60 5.17 -8.87 -14.45
CA ALA A 60 3.73 -8.61 -14.52
C ALA A 60 3.08 -8.61 -13.14
N LEU A 61 3.57 -9.44 -12.21
CA LEU A 61 3.12 -9.45 -10.82
C LEU A 61 3.45 -8.12 -10.09
N ASN A 62 4.45 -7.38 -10.53
CA ASN A 62 4.84 -6.12 -9.89
C ASN A 62 4.00 -4.91 -10.32
N THR A 63 3.31 -4.97 -11.46
CA THR A 63 2.57 -3.82 -12.01
C THR A 63 1.12 -3.76 -11.54
N ASP A 64 0.48 -4.90 -11.31
CA ASP A 64 -0.96 -4.96 -10.98
C ASP A 64 -1.28 -5.40 -9.55
N GLY A 65 -0.26 -5.75 -8.75
CA GLY A 65 -0.45 -6.17 -7.38
C GLY A 65 -0.88 -5.03 -6.45
N LEU A 66 -1.91 -5.30 -5.64
CA LEU A 66 -2.41 -4.40 -4.61
C LEU A 66 -1.75 -4.73 -3.27
N THR A 67 -1.16 -3.75 -2.61
CA THR A 67 -0.70 -3.94 -1.23
C THR A 67 -1.92 -4.01 -0.31
N LEU A 68 -2.20 -5.21 0.18
CA LEU A 68 -3.37 -5.53 0.98
C LEU A 68 -3.08 -5.44 2.47
N ALA A 69 -1.89 -5.85 2.86
CA ALA A 69 -1.50 -5.96 4.26
C ALA A 69 -0.01 -5.70 4.46
N ILE A 70 0.36 -5.48 5.70
CA ILE A 70 1.73 -5.37 6.17
C ILE A 70 1.90 -6.36 7.33
N VAL A 71 3.01 -7.08 7.32
CA VAL A 71 3.46 -7.88 8.48
C VAL A 71 4.59 -7.12 9.13
N ALA A 72 4.38 -6.68 10.36
CA ALA A 72 5.35 -5.88 11.09
C ALA A 72 5.28 -6.16 12.58
N ASP A 73 6.43 -6.04 13.24
CA ASP A 73 6.56 -6.01 14.69
C ASP A 73 6.78 -4.56 15.13
N LEU A 74 5.84 -4.02 15.90
CA LEU A 74 5.91 -2.67 16.45
C LEU A 74 6.39 -2.65 17.91
N GLY A 75 6.85 -3.80 18.43
CA GLY A 75 7.30 -3.97 19.80
C GLY A 75 6.44 -4.94 20.61
N ASP A 76 5.29 -5.36 20.08
CA ASP A 76 4.33 -6.27 20.71
C ASP A 76 4.33 -7.67 20.05
N GLY A 77 5.34 -7.97 19.22
CA GLY A 77 5.43 -9.17 18.42
C GLY A 77 4.92 -8.98 16.97
N GLU A 78 5.08 -10.05 16.22
CA GLU A 78 4.71 -10.08 14.81
C GLU A 78 3.19 -10.05 14.63
N LYS A 79 2.69 -9.08 13.90
CA LYS A 79 1.26 -8.94 13.62
C LYS A 79 0.99 -8.69 12.14
N LEU A 80 -0.16 -9.18 11.69
CA LEU A 80 -0.72 -8.87 10.39
C LEU A 80 -1.55 -7.59 10.49
N TRP A 81 -1.23 -6.61 9.68
CA TRP A 81 -1.91 -5.32 9.61
C TRP A 81 -2.62 -5.19 8.26
N LEU A 82 -3.94 -5.21 8.30
CA LEU A 82 -4.79 -5.15 7.11
C LEU A 82 -5.09 -3.71 6.71
N LYS A 83 -5.11 -3.46 5.40
CA LYS A 83 -5.40 -2.13 4.88
C LYS A 83 -6.86 -1.75 5.15
N ALA A 84 -7.05 -0.51 5.60
CA ALA A 84 -8.37 0.06 5.85
C ALA A 84 -8.58 1.33 5.03
N SER A 85 -9.83 1.70 4.85
CA SER A 85 -10.25 3.00 4.31
C SER A 85 -10.91 3.83 5.41
N ASP A 86 -11.09 5.11 5.17
CA ASP A 86 -11.79 5.98 6.12
C ASP A 86 -13.25 5.53 6.34
N SER A 87 -13.87 4.95 5.31
CA SER A 87 -15.23 4.41 5.39
C SER A 87 -15.35 3.12 6.21
N THR A 88 -14.28 2.32 6.31
CA THR A 88 -14.27 1.07 7.06
C THR A 88 -13.65 1.20 8.46
N ARG A 89 -13.11 2.37 8.81
CA ARG A 89 -12.46 2.61 10.09
C ARG A 89 -13.31 2.21 11.29
N ALA A 90 -14.56 2.66 11.33
CA ALA A 90 -15.45 2.38 12.45
C ALA A 90 -15.68 0.87 12.64
N HIS A 91 -15.67 0.08 11.57
CA HIS A 91 -15.80 -1.37 11.63
C HIS A 91 -14.59 -2.03 12.31
N TRP A 92 -13.38 -1.58 11.98
CA TRP A 92 -12.14 -2.07 12.59
C TRP A 92 -12.05 -1.69 14.08
N GLU A 93 -12.40 -0.46 14.42
CA GLU A 93 -12.40 0.05 15.79
C GLU A 93 -13.46 -0.66 16.66
N ALA A 94 -14.64 -0.94 16.11
CA ALA A 94 -15.69 -1.69 16.80
C ALA A 94 -15.29 -3.15 17.07
N ALA A 95 -14.45 -3.74 16.23
CA ALA A 95 -13.87 -5.07 16.44
C ALA A 95 -12.67 -5.07 17.41
N GLY A 96 -12.30 -3.92 17.98
CA GLY A 96 -11.16 -3.81 18.90
C GLY A 96 -9.80 -3.88 18.22
N CYS A 97 -9.73 -3.72 16.91
CA CYS A 97 -8.48 -3.77 16.16
C CYS A 97 -7.62 -2.52 16.43
N ALA A 98 -6.34 -2.72 16.71
CA ALA A 98 -5.40 -1.63 16.92
C ALA A 98 -5.02 -0.96 15.59
N ARG A 99 -4.92 0.37 15.58
CA ARG A 99 -4.43 1.10 14.41
C ARG A 99 -2.91 1.06 14.34
N PHE A 100 -2.37 0.88 13.14
CA PHE A 100 -0.93 0.95 12.88
C PHE A 100 -0.42 2.38 13.11
N THR A 101 0.44 2.53 14.10
CA THR A 101 1.10 3.80 14.41
C THR A 101 2.61 3.62 14.49
N TYR A 102 3.35 4.59 14.02
CA TYR A 102 4.80 4.59 14.14
C TYR A 102 5.31 5.99 14.50
N THR A 103 6.43 6.02 15.20
CA THR A 103 7.08 7.28 15.55
C THR A 103 8.12 7.64 14.48
N SER A 104 7.98 8.83 13.91
CA SER A 104 8.98 9.39 13.00
C SER A 104 9.58 10.65 13.61
N THR A 105 10.85 10.93 13.28
CA THR A 105 11.49 12.16 13.74
C THR A 105 11.30 13.25 12.69
N GLN A 106 10.67 14.36 13.07
CA GLN A 106 10.52 15.54 12.22
C GLN A 106 11.13 16.75 12.93
N ALA A 107 12.09 17.40 12.31
CA ALA A 107 12.83 18.52 12.88
C ALA A 107 13.40 18.24 14.28
N GLY A 108 13.93 17.03 14.51
CA GLY A 108 14.51 16.61 15.79
C GLY A 108 13.50 16.26 16.88
N LYS A 109 12.19 16.32 16.60
CA LYS A 109 11.12 15.95 17.55
C LYS A 109 10.43 14.64 17.13
N PRO A 110 10.12 13.73 18.07
CA PRO A 110 9.35 12.54 17.76
C PRO A 110 7.89 12.93 17.45
N VAL A 111 7.40 12.45 16.30
CA VAL A 111 6.01 12.64 15.88
C VAL A 111 5.39 11.28 15.62
N VAL A 112 4.28 10.97 16.31
CA VAL A 112 3.52 9.75 16.08
C VAL A 112 2.65 9.93 14.83
N ARG A 113 2.80 9.02 13.88
CA ARG A 113 2.02 8.99 12.64
C ARG A 113 1.20 7.71 12.57
N GLY A 114 -0.08 7.82 12.22
CA GLY A 114 -0.94 6.68 11.96
C GLY A 114 -1.04 6.39 10.47
N MET A 115 -1.04 5.13 10.12
CA MET A 115 -1.37 4.66 8.77
C MET A 115 -2.80 4.08 8.77
N ASN A 116 -3.39 3.96 7.58
CA ASN A 116 -4.70 3.34 7.42
C ASN A 116 -4.56 1.81 7.31
N TYR A 117 -3.99 1.23 8.37
CA TYR A 117 -3.87 -0.20 8.57
C TYR A 117 -4.31 -0.52 9.99
N TYR A 118 -4.98 -1.65 10.17
CA TYR A 118 -5.45 -2.15 11.46
C TYR A 118 -4.97 -3.58 11.67
N SER A 119 -4.71 -3.94 12.92
CA SER A 119 -4.35 -5.32 13.26
C SER A 119 -5.46 -6.28 12.86
N ALA A 120 -5.10 -7.44 12.33
CA ALA A 120 -6.09 -8.49 12.12
C ALA A 120 -6.66 -8.91 13.49
N PRO A 121 -7.98 -9.17 13.59
CA PRO A 121 -8.55 -9.76 14.80
C PRO A 121 -7.95 -11.15 15.03
N ASP A 122 -7.74 -11.53 16.30
CA ASP A 122 -7.15 -12.82 16.64
C ASP A 122 -7.96 -13.99 16.07
N GLU A 123 -9.29 -13.90 16.11
CA GLU A 123 -10.21 -14.88 15.51
C GLU A 123 -10.00 -15.08 14.00
N ALA A 124 -9.64 -14.01 13.30
CA ALA A 124 -9.39 -14.07 11.85
C ALA A 124 -8.06 -14.78 11.53
N MET A 125 -7.14 -14.84 12.46
CA MET A 125 -5.86 -15.51 12.29
C MET A 125 -5.96 -17.04 12.37
N ASP A 126 -7.10 -17.58 12.80
CA ASP A 126 -7.27 -19.02 12.99
C ASP A 126 -7.47 -19.79 11.68
N SER A 127 -8.05 -19.15 10.68
CA SER A 127 -8.31 -19.82 9.39
C SER A 127 -8.56 -18.84 8.25
N PRO A 128 -8.34 -19.26 6.99
CA PRO A 128 -8.68 -18.48 5.81
C PRO A 128 -10.18 -18.11 5.73
N GLN A 129 -11.06 -18.96 6.26
CA GLN A 129 -12.50 -18.72 6.28
C GLN A 129 -12.85 -17.58 7.23
N ALA A 130 -12.27 -17.57 8.43
CA ALA A 130 -12.44 -16.48 9.40
C ALA A 130 -11.82 -15.16 8.90
N MET A 131 -10.71 -15.26 8.17
CA MET A 131 -10.03 -14.11 7.57
C MET A 131 -10.80 -13.53 6.36
N ALA A 132 -11.60 -14.32 5.65
CA ALA A 132 -12.21 -13.92 4.39
C ALA A 132 -12.99 -12.59 4.43
N PRO A 133 -13.86 -12.29 5.41
CA PRO A 133 -14.57 -11.01 5.48
C PRO A 133 -13.59 -9.83 5.67
N TRP A 134 -12.56 -10.00 6.48
CA TRP A 134 -11.53 -8.98 6.74
C TRP A 134 -10.64 -8.74 5.53
N ALA A 135 -10.25 -9.82 4.84
CA ALA A 135 -9.51 -9.75 3.58
C ALA A 135 -10.30 -8.99 2.50
N ARG A 136 -11.62 -9.18 2.45
CA ARG A 136 -12.50 -8.44 1.54
C ARG A 136 -12.52 -6.95 1.83
N LEU A 137 -12.67 -6.56 3.09
CA LEU A 137 -12.59 -5.15 3.51
C LEU A 137 -11.25 -4.52 3.16
N ALA A 138 -10.15 -5.26 3.35
CA ALA A 138 -8.83 -4.78 2.99
C ALA A 138 -8.63 -4.66 1.47
N LEU A 139 -9.20 -5.58 0.68
CA LEU A 139 -9.21 -5.49 -0.78
C LEU A 139 -9.96 -4.26 -1.27
N ASP A 140 -11.16 -4.00 -0.75
CA ASP A 140 -11.96 -2.84 -1.10
C ASP A 140 -11.21 -1.54 -0.77
N ALA A 141 -10.56 -1.48 0.39
CA ALA A 141 -9.71 -0.36 0.77
C ALA A 141 -8.51 -0.19 -0.16
N ALA A 142 -7.89 -1.28 -0.60
CA ALA A 142 -6.76 -1.25 -1.52
C ALA A 142 -7.17 -0.79 -2.93
N LEU A 143 -8.34 -1.21 -3.40
CA LEU A 143 -8.91 -0.76 -4.67
C LEU A 143 -9.29 0.73 -4.63
N ALA A 144 -9.92 1.17 -3.54
CA ALA A 144 -10.29 2.57 -3.34
C ALA A 144 -9.06 3.50 -3.27
N ALA A 145 -7.96 3.01 -2.68
CA ALA A 145 -6.70 3.75 -2.59
C ALA A 145 -5.91 3.79 -3.93
N ARG A 146 -6.30 2.98 -4.91
CA ARG A 146 -5.77 3.05 -6.28
C ARG A 146 -6.37 4.28 -6.94
N ALA A 147 -5.82 5.46 -6.64
CA ALA A 147 -6.26 6.71 -7.24
C ALA A 147 -6.27 6.57 -8.77
N PRO A 148 -7.31 7.03 -9.47
CA PRO A 148 -7.28 7.18 -10.92
C PRO A 148 -6.02 8.00 -11.25
N ALA A 149 -5.28 7.57 -12.28
CA ALA A 149 -4.08 8.24 -12.73
C ALA A 149 -4.34 9.75 -12.73
N LYS A 150 -3.60 10.48 -11.92
CA LYS A 150 -3.76 11.92 -11.74
C LYS A 150 -3.78 12.54 -13.13
N ALA A 151 -4.90 13.13 -13.54
CA ALA A 151 -4.99 13.90 -14.78
C ALA A 151 -3.76 14.80 -14.88
N PRO A 152 -3.11 14.90 -16.05
CA PRO A 152 -1.87 15.67 -16.20
C PRO A 152 -2.10 17.06 -15.61
N ARG A 153 -1.27 17.45 -14.66
CA ARG A 153 -1.29 18.79 -14.08
C ARG A 153 -1.26 19.76 -15.26
N LYS A 154 -2.33 20.52 -15.45
CA LYS A 154 -2.33 21.66 -16.40
C LYS A 154 -1.06 22.45 -16.14
N ALA A 155 -0.23 22.57 -17.16
CA ALA A 155 0.98 23.37 -17.11
C ALA A 155 0.63 24.75 -16.53
N PRO A 156 1.47 25.34 -15.66
CA PRO A 156 1.22 26.65 -15.15
C PRO A 156 1.08 27.60 -16.33
N LYS A 157 -0.05 28.30 -16.41
CA LYS A 157 -0.34 29.32 -17.40
C LYS A 157 0.81 30.32 -17.36
N ALA A 158 1.58 30.43 -18.44
CA ALA A 158 2.68 31.35 -18.54
C ALA A 158 2.17 32.75 -18.20
N ALA A 159 2.80 33.39 -17.22
CA ALA A 159 2.51 34.75 -16.85
C ALA A 159 2.78 35.66 -18.07
N PRO A 160 1.94 36.67 -18.34
CA PRO A 160 2.16 37.58 -19.46
C PRO A 160 3.48 38.32 -19.22
N ARG A 161 4.38 38.23 -20.19
CA ARG A 161 5.62 39.01 -20.27
C ARG A 161 5.23 40.48 -20.22
N LYS A 162 5.60 41.16 -19.16
CA LYS A 162 5.55 42.63 -19.14
C LYS A 162 6.53 43.15 -20.20
N THR A 163 5.98 43.74 -21.26
CA THR A 163 6.74 44.49 -22.24
C THR A 163 7.28 45.73 -21.56
N ALA A 164 8.59 45.90 -21.52
CA ALA A 164 9.25 47.09 -21.08
C ALA A 164 8.89 48.28 -21.97
N PRO A 165 8.69 49.51 -21.42
CA PRO A 165 8.42 50.67 -22.20
C PRO A 165 9.65 51.07 -23.02
N VAL A 166 9.46 51.23 -24.33
CA VAL A 166 10.47 51.78 -25.23
C VAL A 166 10.68 53.23 -24.90
N SER A 167 11.85 53.56 -24.39
CA SER A 167 12.30 54.97 -24.21
C SER A 167 12.55 55.60 -25.55
N ARG A 168 11.63 56.48 -25.96
CA ARG A 168 11.85 57.35 -27.12
C ARG A 168 12.76 58.50 -26.69
N ASN A 169 14.02 58.38 -27.07
CA ASN A 169 14.96 59.48 -26.98
C ASN A 169 14.75 60.40 -28.19
N ASN A 170 14.04 61.52 -27.95
CA ASN A 170 13.86 62.56 -28.97
C ASN A 170 14.95 63.64 -28.76
N LYS A 171 16.01 63.56 -29.51
CA LYS A 171 16.98 64.62 -29.69
C LYS A 171 16.52 65.52 -30.81
N GLY A 172 15.73 66.55 -30.48
CA GLY A 172 15.43 67.66 -31.38
C GLY A 172 16.50 68.74 -31.23
N LYS A 173 17.10 69.03 -32.34
CA LYS A 173 18.02 70.12 -32.62
C LYS A 173 17.23 71.42 -32.79
N GLY A 174 17.74 72.51 -32.28
CA GLY A 174 17.34 73.87 -32.60
C GLY A 174 18.24 74.87 -31.92
#